data_faf62a646841c937ab57bd0a1f20edf5
#
_entry.id   faf62a646841c937ab57bd0a1f20edf5
#
_cell.length_a   1.000
_cell.length_b   1.000
_cell.length_c   1.000
_cell.angle_alpha   90.00
_cell.angle_beta   90.00
_cell.angle_gamma   90.00
#
_symmetry.space_group_name_H-M   'P 1'
#
loop_
_entity.id
_entity.type
_entity.pdbx_description
1 polymer ?
#
loop_
_entity_poly.entity_id
_entity_poly.type
_entity_poly.pdbx_seq_one_letter_code
_entity_poly.pdbx_strand_id
1 'polypeptide(L)'
;MNIFKSKLLWLTPIAIILILMIFAVAFYPAFNPKPKDMPIAIVNHDEGTSIQGKKTNIGDKLEDKLLDSDSDAVKWVKVDSEKDAKKGMEKEKYYGAAIFENDFSKNAMSKTQKVVMDSKKSEMQDKVKSGEIPAQQAQQMAKKMGNQKVDVKKAQFKTIVSEGTSLQGSQMASSVLSGMGDNINNQITKQSLQTLEKQNVKVDAKDINAVTNPVKINNDKINEVKDHQGGGNASFLMFMPVWMGSIVASILLFFAFRTSNNVKIAHRLIASVAQMIFTAITAFAGSFAYVYFMKGALDFHFDHPNRVSIFVALAIMGFVGLILGTMTWLGMKSVPIFFIAMFFSMQLVMLPKQMLPEFYQKYIYDWNPFAHYSTSLKEIIYMNHHLELNTTMWMLIGFMIFGVVSSLLAAALRKHSNKRTEIPA
;
A
#
# COMPACT_ATOMS: atom_id res chain seq x y z
N MET A 1 27.72 -45.77 -26.05
CA MET A 1 26.98 -44.50 -26.16
C MET A 1 27.84 -43.40 -25.55
N ASN A 2 28.39 -42.51 -26.37
CA ASN A 2 29.39 -41.53 -25.89
C ASN A 2 28.66 -40.30 -25.32
N ILE A 3 28.12 -40.44 -24.11
CA ILE A 3 27.31 -39.42 -23.41
C ILE A 3 28.06 -38.08 -23.32
N PHE A 4 29.40 -38.12 -23.15
CA PHE A 4 30.25 -36.92 -23.07
C PHE A 4 30.36 -36.12 -24.39
N LYS A 5 29.91 -36.66 -25.53
CA LYS A 5 29.86 -35.94 -26.82
C LYS A 5 28.57 -35.17 -27.03
N SER A 6 27.58 -35.28 -26.10
CA SER A 6 26.34 -34.53 -26.20
C SER A 6 26.58 -33.06 -25.83
N LYS A 7 26.38 -32.16 -26.79
CA LYS A 7 26.43 -30.71 -26.55
C LYS A 7 25.44 -30.26 -25.45
N LEU A 8 24.32 -30.98 -25.33
CA LEU A 8 23.30 -30.71 -24.30
C LEU A 8 23.84 -30.94 -22.89
N LEU A 9 24.72 -31.93 -22.68
CA LEU A 9 25.31 -32.20 -21.37
C LEU A 9 26.14 -31.01 -20.89
N TRP A 10 26.93 -30.40 -21.76
CA TRP A 10 27.76 -29.24 -21.42
C TRP A 10 26.98 -27.94 -21.39
N LEU A 11 25.88 -27.84 -22.13
CA LEU A 11 24.99 -26.68 -22.12
C LEU A 11 24.15 -26.59 -20.82
N THR A 12 23.84 -27.73 -20.19
CA THR A 12 22.98 -27.80 -18.99
C THR A 12 23.51 -26.97 -17.82
N PRO A 13 24.78 -27.10 -17.37
CA PRO A 13 25.28 -26.28 -16.25
C PRO A 13 25.30 -24.79 -16.60
N ILE A 14 25.62 -24.44 -17.84
CA ILE A 14 25.61 -23.04 -18.31
C ILE A 14 24.19 -22.48 -18.27
N ALA A 15 23.21 -23.24 -18.76
CA ALA A 15 21.81 -22.85 -18.76
C ALA A 15 21.28 -22.64 -17.31
N ILE A 16 21.63 -23.58 -16.41
CA ILE A 16 21.23 -23.45 -14.99
C ILE A 16 21.84 -22.19 -14.34
N ILE A 17 23.16 -21.98 -14.56
CA ILE A 17 23.82 -20.78 -14.01
C ILE A 17 23.15 -19.50 -14.53
N LEU A 18 22.87 -19.41 -15.83
CA LEU A 18 22.20 -18.26 -16.43
C LEU A 18 20.80 -18.06 -15.86
N ILE A 19 20.02 -19.13 -15.72
CA ILE A 19 18.68 -19.08 -15.14
C ILE A 19 18.73 -18.58 -13.68
N LEU A 20 19.65 -19.12 -12.87
CA LEU A 20 19.81 -18.71 -11.49
C LEU A 20 20.24 -17.23 -11.37
N MET A 21 21.12 -16.76 -12.26
CA MET A 21 21.50 -15.34 -12.33
C MET A 21 20.32 -14.44 -12.73
N ILE A 22 19.52 -14.87 -13.72
CA ILE A 22 18.30 -14.15 -14.13
C ILE A 22 17.32 -14.03 -12.94
N PHE A 23 17.11 -15.12 -12.21
CA PHE A 23 16.23 -15.10 -11.04
C PHE A 23 16.80 -14.25 -9.90
N ALA A 24 18.11 -14.28 -9.66
CA ALA A 24 18.73 -13.39 -8.68
C ALA A 24 18.49 -11.92 -9.01
N VAL A 25 18.57 -11.52 -10.28
CA VAL A 25 18.23 -10.17 -10.75
C VAL A 25 16.73 -9.89 -10.60
N ALA A 26 15.86 -10.86 -10.93
CA ALA A 26 14.42 -10.71 -10.78
C ALA A 26 13.99 -10.49 -9.32
N PHE A 27 14.65 -11.14 -8.36
CA PHE A 27 14.39 -11.00 -6.93
C PHE A 27 15.20 -9.88 -6.25
N TYR A 28 16.07 -9.18 -6.99
CA TYR A 28 16.89 -8.09 -6.44
C TYR A 28 16.08 -7.06 -5.63
N PRO A 29 14.89 -6.59 -6.05
CA PRO A 29 14.09 -5.65 -5.27
C PRO A 29 13.70 -6.15 -3.88
N ALA A 30 13.60 -7.47 -3.68
CA ALA A 30 13.24 -8.07 -2.41
C ALA A 30 14.41 -8.30 -1.45
N PHE A 31 15.66 -8.22 -1.92
CA PHE A 31 16.83 -8.48 -1.06
C PHE A 31 17.03 -7.41 0.01
N ASN A 32 16.65 -6.18 -0.26
CA ASN A 32 16.75 -5.08 0.69
C ASN A 32 15.72 -3.99 0.35
N PRO A 33 14.43 -4.25 0.57
CA PRO A 33 13.38 -3.28 0.31
C PRO A 33 13.52 -2.13 1.31
N LYS A 34 14.06 -1.01 0.86
CA LYS A 34 14.13 0.22 1.64
C LYS A 34 13.06 1.18 1.15
N PRO A 35 12.22 1.70 2.04
CA PRO A 35 11.29 2.73 1.64
C PRO A 35 12.08 3.96 1.18
N LYS A 36 11.65 4.55 0.08
CA LYS A 36 12.17 5.81 -0.43
C LYS A 36 11.00 6.71 -0.75
N ASP A 37 11.00 7.90 -0.16
CA ASP A 37 9.96 8.91 -0.38
C ASP A 37 8.53 8.37 -0.12
N MET A 38 8.34 7.49 0.88
CA MET A 38 7.02 6.96 1.22
C MET A 38 6.09 8.11 1.63
N PRO A 39 4.99 8.37 0.90
CA PRO A 39 4.14 9.51 1.17
C PRO A 39 3.25 9.26 2.40
N ILE A 40 3.38 10.12 3.40
CA ILE A 40 2.52 10.18 4.58
C ILE A 40 1.91 11.59 4.64
N ALA A 41 0.58 11.66 4.78
CA ALA A 41 -0.13 12.92 4.88
C ALA A 41 0.07 13.55 6.27
N ILE A 42 0.13 14.87 6.32
CA ILE A 42 0.06 15.64 7.57
C ILE A 42 -1.09 16.63 7.49
N VAL A 43 -1.94 16.62 8.50
CA VAL A 43 -3.08 17.52 8.67
C VAL A 43 -2.90 18.25 9.99
N ASN A 44 -2.84 19.56 9.94
CA ASN A 44 -2.65 20.38 11.11
C ASN A 44 -3.81 21.36 11.27
N HIS A 45 -4.61 21.15 12.31
CA HIS A 45 -5.69 22.03 12.72
C HIS A 45 -5.39 22.79 14.01
N ASP A 46 -4.16 22.64 14.57
CA ASP A 46 -3.80 23.25 15.84
C ASP A 46 -3.84 24.78 15.79
N GLU A 47 -4.70 25.40 16.56
CA GLU A 47 -4.83 26.86 16.67
C GLU A 47 -3.76 27.49 17.58
N GLY A 48 -2.93 26.64 18.19
CA GLY A 48 -1.92 27.10 19.16
C GLY A 48 -2.50 27.45 20.51
N THR A 49 -1.64 27.98 21.38
CA THR A 49 -2.03 28.45 22.72
C THR A 49 -1.17 29.62 23.16
N SER A 50 -1.64 30.37 24.16
CA SER A 50 -0.82 31.40 24.80
C SER A 50 -0.33 30.91 26.15
N ILE A 51 0.98 30.83 26.30
CA ILE A 51 1.65 30.48 27.57
C ILE A 51 2.34 31.70 28.10
N GLN A 52 1.85 32.22 29.24
CA GLN A 52 2.40 33.44 29.90
C GLN A 52 2.50 34.63 28.92
N GLY A 53 1.47 34.81 28.08
CA GLY A 53 1.40 35.93 27.12
C GLY A 53 2.18 35.72 25.84
N LYS A 54 2.93 34.60 25.71
CA LYS A 54 3.65 34.22 24.47
C LYS A 54 2.84 33.21 23.67
N LYS A 55 2.45 33.61 22.47
CA LYS A 55 1.79 32.70 21.50
C LYS A 55 2.74 31.55 21.13
N THR A 56 2.25 30.32 21.21
CA THR A 56 3.01 29.12 20.84
C THR A 56 2.06 28.18 20.11
N ASN A 57 2.46 27.71 18.94
CA ASN A 57 1.80 26.67 18.21
C ASN A 57 2.77 25.48 18.08
N ILE A 58 2.43 24.36 18.73
CA ILE A 58 3.28 23.15 18.71
C ILE A 58 3.02 22.38 17.41
N GLY A 59 1.76 22.35 16.95
CA GLY A 59 1.38 21.70 15.69
C GLY A 59 2.11 22.29 14.49
N ASP A 60 2.14 23.63 14.35
CA ASP A 60 2.85 24.30 13.25
C ASP A 60 4.36 23.97 13.29
N LYS A 61 4.98 24.01 14.47
CA LYS A 61 6.41 23.69 14.60
C LYS A 61 6.74 22.25 14.25
N LEU A 62 5.82 21.31 14.56
CA LEU A 62 5.98 19.91 14.21
C LEU A 62 5.75 19.70 12.72
N GLU A 63 4.73 20.34 12.15
CA GLU A 63 4.46 20.33 10.71
C GLU A 63 5.66 20.83 9.92
N ASP A 64 6.17 22.03 10.24
CA ASP A 64 7.33 22.63 9.56
C ASP A 64 8.55 21.69 9.64
N LYS A 65 8.85 21.18 10.84
CA LYS A 65 9.96 20.25 11.03
C LYS A 65 9.83 18.95 10.25
N LEU A 66 8.61 18.44 10.06
CA LEU A 66 8.37 17.23 9.29
C LEU A 66 8.47 17.49 7.80
N LEU A 67 7.92 18.61 7.32
CA LEU A 67 7.98 19.00 5.92
C LEU A 67 9.43 19.30 5.48
N ASP A 68 10.24 19.86 6.38
CA ASP A 68 11.67 20.16 6.16
C ASP A 68 12.59 18.97 6.44
N SER A 69 12.05 17.80 6.80
CA SER A 69 12.90 16.66 7.13
C SER A 69 13.51 16.01 5.90
N ASP A 70 14.83 15.89 5.86
CA ASP A 70 15.61 15.17 4.83
C ASP A 70 15.59 13.65 5.04
N SER A 71 14.40 13.07 5.26
CA SER A 71 14.29 11.63 5.40
C SER A 71 14.16 10.96 4.03
N ASP A 72 15.13 10.17 3.63
CA ASP A 72 15.03 9.36 2.41
C ASP A 72 13.86 8.35 2.44
N ALA A 73 13.43 7.96 3.64
CA ALA A 73 12.41 6.91 3.80
C ALA A 73 10.98 7.43 3.68
N VAL A 74 10.71 8.65 4.14
CA VAL A 74 9.36 9.21 4.26
C VAL A 74 9.31 10.60 3.66
N LYS A 75 8.31 10.82 2.83
CA LYS A 75 7.94 12.13 2.30
C LYS A 75 6.65 12.61 2.96
N TRP A 76 6.76 13.64 3.78
CA TRP A 76 5.59 14.27 4.38
C TRP A 76 4.88 15.14 3.36
N VAL A 77 3.54 15.05 3.31
CA VAL A 77 2.72 15.81 2.36
C VAL A 77 1.64 16.54 3.14
N LYS A 78 1.65 17.87 3.10
CA LYS A 78 0.61 18.69 3.71
C LYS A 78 -0.73 18.48 3.00
N VAL A 79 -1.78 18.28 3.80
CA VAL A 79 -3.16 18.05 3.33
C VAL A 79 -4.10 18.85 4.20
N ASP A 80 -5.12 19.46 3.60
CA ASP A 80 -5.98 20.42 4.27
C ASP A 80 -6.97 19.78 5.27
N SER A 81 -7.34 18.51 5.08
CA SER A 81 -8.32 17.87 5.95
C SER A 81 -8.11 16.36 6.08
N GLU A 82 -8.62 15.79 7.18
CA GLU A 82 -8.69 14.32 7.37
C GLU A 82 -9.43 13.63 6.21
N LYS A 83 -10.48 14.26 5.69
CA LYS A 83 -11.27 13.74 4.57
C LYS A 83 -10.41 13.62 3.30
N ASP A 84 -9.59 14.63 3.03
CA ASP A 84 -8.72 14.62 1.85
C ASP A 84 -7.55 13.64 2.01
N ALA A 85 -7.03 13.50 3.23
CA ALA A 85 -6.05 12.46 3.55
C ALA A 85 -6.62 11.05 3.30
N LYS A 86 -7.84 10.76 3.79
CA LYS A 86 -8.53 9.48 3.56
C LYS A 86 -8.78 9.22 2.07
N LYS A 87 -9.28 10.20 1.33
CA LYS A 87 -9.44 10.09 -0.13
C LYS A 87 -8.12 9.86 -0.87
N GLY A 88 -7.04 10.47 -0.39
CA GLY A 88 -5.71 10.23 -0.93
C GLY A 88 -5.22 8.80 -0.67
N MET A 89 -5.53 8.24 0.50
CA MET A 89 -5.20 6.84 0.82
C MET A 89 -6.00 5.86 -0.04
N GLU A 90 -7.28 6.12 -0.30
CA GLU A 90 -8.11 5.32 -1.23
C GLU A 90 -7.54 5.28 -2.65
N LYS A 91 -6.80 6.31 -3.05
CA LYS A 91 -6.12 6.42 -4.36
C LYS A 91 -4.64 6.06 -4.32
N GLU A 92 -4.20 5.37 -3.28
CA GLU A 92 -2.79 4.98 -3.04
C GLU A 92 -1.79 6.15 -3.07
N LYS A 93 -2.26 7.40 -2.82
CA LYS A 93 -1.40 8.58 -2.75
C LYS A 93 -0.65 8.69 -1.43
N TYR A 94 -1.23 8.15 -0.35
CA TYR A 94 -0.66 8.16 1.01
C TYR A 94 -0.87 6.79 1.66
N TYR A 95 0.10 6.34 2.45
CA TYR A 95 0.00 5.09 3.21
C TYR A 95 -0.52 5.31 4.64
N GLY A 96 -0.46 6.56 5.11
CA GLY A 96 -0.96 6.96 6.40
C GLY A 96 -1.10 8.47 6.52
N ALA A 97 -1.66 8.93 7.65
CA ALA A 97 -1.77 10.33 7.99
C ALA A 97 -1.51 10.60 9.47
N ALA A 98 -0.87 11.73 9.74
CA ALA A 98 -0.69 12.33 11.06
C ALA A 98 -1.63 13.54 11.16
N ILE A 99 -2.41 13.64 12.23
CA ILE A 99 -3.41 14.69 12.40
C ILE A 99 -3.24 15.32 13.77
N PHE A 100 -3.06 16.64 13.79
CA PHE A 100 -3.09 17.48 14.99
C PHE A 100 -4.45 18.15 15.10
N GLU A 101 -5.15 17.91 16.22
CA GLU A 101 -6.48 18.49 16.47
C GLU A 101 -6.38 19.97 16.86
N ASN A 102 -7.49 20.72 16.76
CA ASN A 102 -7.55 22.17 16.93
C ASN A 102 -6.95 22.68 18.25
N ASP A 103 -7.08 21.91 19.31
CA ASP A 103 -6.65 22.29 20.66
C ASP A 103 -5.37 21.53 21.10
N PHE A 104 -4.59 21.02 20.14
CA PHE A 104 -3.42 20.19 20.42
C PHE A 104 -2.42 20.91 21.33
N SER A 105 -1.95 22.09 20.97
CA SER A 105 -1.01 22.90 21.79
C SER A 105 -1.57 23.21 23.16
N LYS A 106 -2.83 23.61 23.22
CA LYS A 106 -3.52 23.97 24.47
C LYS A 106 -3.55 22.79 25.44
N ASN A 107 -3.96 21.63 24.96
CA ASN A 107 -4.08 20.44 25.77
C ASN A 107 -2.71 19.85 26.14
N ALA A 108 -1.72 19.88 25.23
CA ALA A 108 -0.36 19.42 25.47
C ALA A 108 0.32 20.10 26.66
N MET A 109 0.04 21.39 26.85
CA MET A 109 0.62 22.20 27.93
C MET A 109 -0.32 22.40 29.13
N SER A 110 -1.56 21.92 29.05
CA SER A 110 -2.60 22.18 30.06
C SER A 110 -2.20 21.76 31.47
N LYS A 111 -1.64 20.53 31.61
CA LYS A 111 -1.20 20.04 32.91
C LYS A 111 -0.03 20.84 33.48
N THR A 112 0.96 21.15 32.65
CA THR A 112 2.11 21.95 33.06
C THR A 112 1.68 23.34 33.49
N GLN A 113 0.78 23.99 32.74
CA GLN A 113 0.23 25.28 33.09
C GLN A 113 -0.52 25.21 34.42
N LYS A 114 -1.32 24.15 34.66
CA LYS A 114 -2.04 23.99 35.93
C LYS A 114 -1.07 23.82 37.09
N VAL A 115 -0.05 23.00 36.98
CA VAL A 115 0.94 22.78 38.05
C VAL A 115 1.67 24.10 38.38
N VAL A 116 2.09 24.87 37.37
CA VAL A 116 2.71 26.18 37.56
C VAL A 116 1.75 27.14 38.27
N MET A 117 0.49 27.16 37.85
CA MET A 117 -0.51 28.06 38.44
C MET A 117 -0.84 27.69 39.88
N ASP A 118 -1.00 26.41 40.18
CA ASP A 118 -1.27 25.92 41.54
C ASP A 118 -0.09 26.20 42.47
N SER A 119 1.17 26.02 42.02
CA SER A 119 2.39 26.35 42.75
C SER A 119 2.48 27.86 43.06
N LYS A 120 2.24 28.72 42.07
CA LYS A 120 2.21 30.19 42.27
C LYS A 120 1.12 30.64 43.24
N LYS A 121 -0.03 29.96 43.23
CA LYS A 121 -1.13 30.19 44.14
C LYS A 121 -0.77 29.85 45.58
N SER A 122 -0.10 28.69 45.78
CA SER A 122 0.42 28.26 47.09
C SER A 122 1.46 29.22 47.63
N GLU A 123 2.48 29.58 46.80
CA GLU A 123 3.52 30.54 47.17
C GLU A 123 2.92 31.90 47.61
N MET A 124 1.91 32.37 46.87
CA MET A 124 1.23 33.62 47.23
C MET A 124 0.48 33.51 48.57
N GLN A 125 -0.21 32.38 48.83
CA GLN A 125 -0.87 32.11 50.09
C GLN A 125 0.11 32.07 51.28
N ASP A 126 1.28 31.45 51.06
CA ASP A 126 2.30 31.38 52.10
C ASP A 126 2.93 32.75 52.40
N LYS A 127 3.14 33.60 51.38
CA LYS A 127 3.58 35.00 51.54
C LYS A 127 2.54 35.87 52.26
N VAL A 128 1.24 35.60 52.11
CA VAL A 128 0.19 36.24 52.88
C VAL A 128 0.19 35.80 54.34
N LYS A 129 0.39 34.48 54.58
CA LYS A 129 0.48 33.93 55.95
C LYS A 129 1.73 34.40 56.71
N SER A 130 2.84 34.59 56.02
CA SER A 130 4.09 35.12 56.60
C SER A 130 4.08 36.64 56.81
N GLY A 131 3.04 37.33 56.33
CA GLY A 131 2.93 38.78 56.43
C GLY A 131 3.77 39.57 55.44
N GLU A 132 4.43 38.89 54.48
CA GLU A 132 5.25 39.55 53.46
C GLU A 132 4.42 40.33 52.42
N ILE A 133 3.16 39.92 52.20
CA ILE A 133 2.25 40.59 51.26
C ILE A 133 0.90 40.81 51.91
N PRO A 134 0.30 42.04 51.83
CA PRO A 134 -1.05 42.31 52.33
C PRO A 134 -2.09 41.44 51.57
N ALA A 135 -3.10 40.95 52.27
CA ALA A 135 -4.15 40.11 51.69
C ALA A 135 -4.89 40.80 50.51
N GLN A 136 -5.07 42.12 50.55
CA GLN A 136 -5.66 42.88 49.45
C GLN A 136 -4.79 42.88 48.19
N GLN A 137 -3.46 42.98 48.35
CA GLN A 137 -2.51 42.92 47.23
C GLN A 137 -2.45 41.52 46.62
N ALA A 138 -2.51 40.47 47.44
CA ALA A 138 -2.59 39.10 46.96
C ALA A 138 -3.88 38.81 46.17
N GLN A 139 -5.03 39.38 46.62
CA GLN A 139 -6.30 39.29 45.87
C GLN A 139 -6.23 40.01 44.52
N GLN A 140 -5.57 41.16 44.44
CA GLN A 140 -5.36 41.87 43.16
C GLN A 140 -4.44 41.10 42.23
N MET A 141 -3.38 40.50 42.75
CA MET A 141 -2.49 39.62 41.97
C MET A 141 -3.21 38.36 41.49
N ALA A 142 -4.03 37.73 42.36
CA ALA A 142 -4.83 36.57 41.99
C ALA A 142 -5.88 36.91 40.89
N LYS A 143 -6.49 38.11 40.96
CA LYS A 143 -7.37 38.61 39.90
C LYS A 143 -6.62 38.88 38.59
N LYS A 144 -5.39 39.41 38.64
CA LYS A 144 -4.52 39.57 37.44
C LYS A 144 -4.02 38.25 36.86
N MET A 145 -3.80 37.22 37.68
CA MET A 145 -3.46 35.88 37.21
C MET A 145 -4.69 35.19 36.54
N GLY A 146 -5.85 35.82 36.65
CA GLY A 146 -7.09 35.39 36.04
C GLY A 146 -7.68 34.16 36.72
N ASN A 147 -9.02 34.14 36.80
CA ASN A 147 -9.78 32.95 37.17
C ASN A 147 -9.80 31.90 36.05
N GLN A 148 -8.70 31.79 35.30
CA GLN A 148 -8.60 30.82 34.23
C GLN A 148 -8.56 29.40 34.81
N LYS A 149 -9.71 28.79 34.82
CA LYS A 149 -9.85 27.36 35.10
C LYS A 149 -9.13 26.62 33.97
N VAL A 150 -7.91 26.19 34.22
CA VAL A 150 -7.18 25.35 33.22
C VAL A 150 -7.85 23.99 33.20
N ASP A 151 -8.56 23.72 32.13
CA ASP A 151 -9.13 22.39 31.88
C ASP A 151 -7.98 21.44 31.42
N VAL A 152 -7.68 20.48 32.27
CA VAL A 152 -6.55 19.57 32.02
C VAL A 152 -7.02 18.40 31.13
N LYS A 153 -6.56 18.42 29.90
CA LYS A 153 -6.80 17.36 28.92
C LYS A 153 -5.47 16.93 28.31
N LYS A 154 -5.43 15.70 27.78
CA LYS A 154 -4.31 15.25 26.94
C LYS A 154 -4.51 15.78 25.52
N ALA A 155 -3.42 16.21 24.90
CA ALA A 155 -3.43 16.53 23.48
C ALA A 155 -3.78 15.29 22.66
N GLN A 156 -4.63 15.45 21.66
CA GLN A 156 -5.01 14.34 20.77
C GLN A 156 -4.11 14.38 19.55
N PHE A 157 -3.28 13.34 19.41
CA PHE A 157 -2.54 13.05 18.19
C PHE A 157 -3.19 11.84 17.53
N LYS A 158 -3.83 12.07 16.39
CA LYS A 158 -4.53 11.04 15.65
C LYS A 158 -3.66 10.55 14.49
N THR A 159 -3.56 9.26 14.33
CA THR A 159 -2.93 8.63 13.18
C THR A 159 -3.93 7.79 12.43
N ILE A 160 -3.82 7.75 11.12
CA ILE A 160 -4.66 6.91 10.26
C ILE A 160 -3.74 6.11 9.35
N VAL A 161 -3.99 4.82 9.23
CA VAL A 161 -3.27 3.92 8.31
C VAL A 161 -4.26 3.18 7.44
N SER A 162 -3.97 3.05 6.14
CA SER A 162 -4.79 2.27 5.22
C SER A 162 -4.22 0.85 5.09
N GLU A 163 -4.85 -0.15 5.69
CA GLU A 163 -4.36 -1.54 5.68
C GLU A 163 -4.47 -2.20 4.30
N GLY A 164 -5.56 -1.94 3.59
CA GLY A 164 -5.84 -2.57 2.29
C GLY A 164 -4.99 -2.07 1.12
N THR A 165 -4.26 -0.96 1.29
CA THR A 165 -3.43 -0.37 0.22
C THR A 165 -2.22 -1.26 -0.08
N SER A 166 -1.46 -1.63 0.95
CA SER A 166 -0.29 -2.49 0.86
C SER A 166 0.10 -2.96 2.26
N LEU A 167 0.26 -4.24 2.46
CA LEU A 167 0.67 -4.79 3.76
C LEU A 167 1.98 -4.16 4.25
N GLN A 168 3.01 -4.14 3.42
CA GLN A 168 4.32 -3.59 3.78
C GLN A 168 4.26 -2.07 3.96
N GLY A 169 3.54 -1.37 3.07
CA GLY A 169 3.34 0.08 3.17
C GLY A 169 2.60 0.48 4.44
N SER A 170 1.54 -0.24 4.79
CA SER A 170 0.75 0.00 6.00
C SER A 170 1.54 -0.24 7.28
N GLN A 171 2.29 -1.35 7.35
CA GLN A 171 3.15 -1.66 8.48
C GLN A 171 4.23 -0.60 8.69
N MET A 172 4.84 -0.14 7.59
CA MET A 172 5.84 0.92 7.63
C MET A 172 5.23 2.25 8.08
N ALA A 173 4.11 2.66 7.50
CA ALA A 173 3.41 3.88 7.92
C ALA A 173 3.01 3.81 9.39
N SER A 174 2.51 2.68 9.86
CA SER A 174 2.18 2.44 11.28
C SER A 174 3.40 2.60 12.18
N SER A 175 4.54 2.02 11.81
CA SER A 175 5.79 2.13 12.58
C SER A 175 6.31 3.58 12.65
N VAL A 176 6.27 4.30 11.51
CA VAL A 176 6.69 5.71 11.44
C VAL A 176 5.77 6.58 12.30
N LEU A 177 4.44 6.43 12.17
CA LEU A 177 3.46 7.23 12.90
C LEU A 177 3.49 6.94 14.40
N SER A 178 3.69 5.70 14.82
CA SER A 178 3.85 5.33 16.23
C SER A 178 5.13 5.93 16.80
N GLY A 179 6.26 5.78 16.12
CA GLY A 179 7.53 6.39 16.53
C GLY A 179 7.46 7.92 16.59
N MET A 180 6.70 8.53 15.67
CA MET A 180 6.42 9.97 15.70
C MET A 180 5.62 10.34 16.94
N GLY A 181 4.56 9.62 17.29
CA GLY A 181 3.76 9.87 18.48
C GLY A 181 4.59 9.83 19.76
N ASP A 182 5.48 8.83 19.91
CA ASP A 182 6.39 8.71 21.03
C ASP A 182 7.39 9.88 21.08
N ASN A 183 7.94 10.27 19.94
CA ASN A 183 8.85 11.40 19.84
C ASN A 183 8.18 12.72 20.22
N ILE A 184 6.95 12.95 19.76
CA ILE A 184 6.15 14.12 20.14
C ILE A 184 5.91 14.15 21.64
N ASN A 185 5.48 13.03 22.22
CA ASN A 185 5.25 12.92 23.67
C ASN A 185 6.52 13.24 24.46
N ASN A 186 7.66 12.67 24.07
CA ASN A 186 8.95 12.90 24.70
C ASN A 186 9.40 14.38 24.55
N GLN A 187 9.20 14.99 23.39
CA GLN A 187 9.56 16.41 23.16
C GLN A 187 8.70 17.35 24.02
N ILE A 188 7.38 17.13 24.10
CA ILE A 188 6.49 17.92 24.93
C ILE A 188 6.77 17.71 26.41
N THR A 189 7.05 16.48 26.84
CA THR A 189 7.50 16.17 28.22
C THR A 189 8.76 16.94 28.57
N LYS A 190 9.78 16.91 27.71
CA LYS A 190 11.02 17.68 27.92
C LYS A 190 10.76 19.17 28.04
N GLN A 191 9.91 19.73 27.18
CA GLN A 191 9.53 21.15 27.23
C GLN A 191 8.76 21.47 28.51
N SER A 192 7.88 20.59 28.97
CA SER A 192 7.12 20.70 30.22
C SER A 192 8.05 20.74 31.43
N LEU A 193 8.98 19.79 31.52
CA LEU A 193 9.96 19.72 32.60
C LEU A 193 10.88 20.95 32.63
N GLN A 194 11.36 21.41 31.48
CA GLN A 194 12.15 22.64 31.38
C GLN A 194 11.35 23.88 31.82
N THR A 195 10.04 23.91 31.53
CA THR A 195 9.18 25.01 31.96
C THR A 195 9.02 25.01 33.47
N LEU A 196 8.81 23.84 34.08
CA LEU A 196 8.70 23.69 35.53
C LEU A 196 10.00 24.04 36.25
N GLU A 197 11.13 23.60 35.73
CA GLU A 197 12.46 23.90 36.25
C GLU A 197 12.74 25.41 36.23
N LYS A 198 12.51 26.08 35.09
CA LYS A 198 12.68 27.56 34.96
C LYS A 198 11.80 28.35 35.89
N GLN A 199 10.66 27.79 36.30
CA GLN A 199 9.73 28.42 37.24
C GLN A 199 9.97 27.99 38.70
N ASN A 200 10.98 27.16 38.94
CA ASN A 200 11.35 26.58 40.25
C ASN A 200 10.17 25.84 40.91
N VAL A 201 9.32 25.17 40.10
CA VAL A 201 8.10 24.50 40.52
C VAL A 201 8.37 23.01 40.72
N LYS A 202 8.05 22.48 41.91
CA LYS A 202 8.07 21.05 42.21
C LYS A 202 6.80 20.37 41.72
N VAL A 203 6.92 19.20 41.15
CA VAL A 203 5.81 18.36 40.68
C VAL A 203 5.43 17.36 41.77
N ASP A 204 4.20 17.34 42.20
CA ASP A 204 3.70 16.32 43.08
C ASP A 204 3.67 14.94 42.40
N ALA A 205 3.92 13.86 43.17
CA ALA A 205 3.92 12.48 42.65
C ALA A 205 2.64 12.12 41.87
N LYS A 206 1.47 12.64 42.32
CA LYS A 206 0.17 12.44 41.64
C LYS A 206 0.09 13.06 40.23
N ASP A 207 0.94 14.06 39.96
CA ASP A 207 0.89 14.85 38.73
C ASP A 207 1.97 14.43 37.73
N ILE A 208 2.95 13.65 38.15
CA ILE A 208 4.09 13.22 37.32
C ILE A 208 3.60 12.57 36.04
N ASN A 209 2.72 11.57 36.14
CA ASN A 209 2.25 10.83 34.94
C ASN A 209 1.54 11.77 33.93
N ALA A 210 0.77 12.73 34.39
CA ALA A 210 0.08 13.66 33.48
C ALA A 210 1.00 14.70 32.86
N VAL A 211 2.16 15.00 33.48
CA VAL A 211 3.19 15.88 32.93
C VAL A 211 4.09 15.14 31.94
N THR A 212 4.36 13.84 32.22
CA THR A 212 5.26 13.04 31.38
C THR A 212 4.56 12.28 30.24
N ASN A 213 3.22 12.25 30.24
CA ASN A 213 2.40 11.65 29.19
C ASN A 213 1.28 12.63 28.75
N PRO A 214 1.64 13.81 28.21
CA PRO A 214 0.70 14.87 27.86
C PRO A 214 -0.09 14.59 26.57
N VAL A 215 0.35 13.62 25.75
CA VAL A 215 -0.26 13.27 24.46
C VAL A 215 -0.99 11.94 24.57
N LYS A 216 -2.18 11.87 23.98
CA LYS A 216 -2.90 10.62 23.71
C LYS A 216 -2.82 10.34 22.22
N ILE A 217 -2.22 9.21 21.87
CA ILE A 217 -2.13 8.73 20.51
C ILE A 217 -3.38 7.89 20.21
N ASN A 218 -4.14 8.27 19.17
CA ASN A 218 -5.29 7.54 18.70
C ASN A 218 -4.92 6.97 17.31
N ASN A 219 -4.82 5.66 17.23
CA ASN A 219 -4.47 4.97 15.98
C ASN A 219 -5.74 4.44 15.33
N ASP A 220 -6.17 5.08 14.25
CA ASP A 220 -7.29 4.66 13.43
C ASP A 220 -6.79 3.87 12.22
N LYS A 221 -7.61 2.95 11.75
CA LYS A 221 -7.37 2.18 10.54
C LYS A 221 -8.52 2.42 9.56
N ILE A 222 -8.19 2.48 8.29
CA ILE A 222 -9.19 2.47 7.21
C ILE A 222 -8.88 1.32 6.27
N ASN A 223 -9.86 0.89 5.48
CA ASN A 223 -9.74 -0.26 4.59
C ASN A 223 -9.19 -1.47 5.35
N GLU A 224 -9.76 -1.73 6.53
CA GLU A 224 -9.30 -2.80 7.43
C GLU A 224 -9.28 -4.14 6.71
N VAL A 225 -8.19 -4.86 6.90
CA VAL A 225 -8.05 -6.22 6.42
C VAL A 225 -8.71 -7.15 7.43
N LYS A 226 -9.80 -7.78 6.99
CA LYS A 226 -10.57 -8.73 7.81
C LYS A 226 -9.83 -10.06 7.96
N ASP A 227 -10.27 -10.85 8.93
CA ASP A 227 -9.82 -12.23 9.05
C ASP A 227 -10.09 -13.00 7.76
N HIS A 228 -9.24 -13.95 7.43
CA HIS A 228 -9.31 -14.75 6.20
C HIS A 228 -9.24 -13.94 4.89
N GLN A 229 -8.53 -12.80 4.91
CA GLN A 229 -8.24 -11.99 3.71
C GLN A 229 -6.75 -11.99 3.33
N GLY A 230 -6.02 -13.02 3.71
CA GLY A 230 -4.60 -13.16 3.37
C GLY A 230 -3.68 -12.09 4.00
N GLY A 231 -4.12 -11.50 5.13
CA GLY A 231 -3.36 -10.45 5.82
C GLY A 231 -3.09 -9.20 4.97
N GLY A 232 -3.97 -8.87 4.02
CA GLY A 232 -3.79 -7.74 3.09
C GLY A 232 -3.01 -8.09 1.82
N ASN A 233 -2.65 -9.37 1.63
CA ASN A 233 -1.84 -9.83 0.49
C ASN A 233 -2.62 -10.65 -0.54
N ALA A 234 -3.95 -10.55 -0.56
CA ALA A 234 -4.80 -11.32 -1.47
C ALA A 234 -4.46 -11.11 -2.94
N SER A 235 -4.10 -9.90 -3.35
CA SER A 235 -3.73 -9.60 -4.73
C SER A 235 -2.54 -10.43 -5.22
N PHE A 236 -1.51 -10.62 -4.39
CA PHE A 236 -0.38 -11.48 -4.69
C PHE A 236 -0.78 -12.97 -4.67
N LEU A 237 -1.51 -13.41 -3.64
CA LEU A 237 -1.95 -14.79 -3.51
C LEU A 237 -2.85 -15.23 -4.68
N MET A 238 -3.68 -14.33 -5.20
CA MET A 238 -4.56 -14.60 -6.34
C MET A 238 -3.85 -14.40 -7.70
N PHE A 239 -2.81 -13.57 -7.77
CA PHE A 239 -2.05 -13.34 -9.00
C PHE A 239 -1.44 -14.62 -9.56
N MET A 240 -0.74 -15.38 -8.72
CA MET A 240 -0.04 -16.59 -9.14
C MET A 240 -0.97 -17.64 -9.79
N PRO A 241 -2.08 -18.05 -9.13
CA PRO A 241 -3.02 -19.00 -9.74
C PRO A 241 -3.67 -18.47 -11.03
N VAL A 242 -4.03 -17.17 -11.07
CA VAL A 242 -4.66 -16.55 -12.24
C VAL A 242 -3.72 -16.52 -13.43
N TRP A 243 -2.47 -16.12 -13.23
CA TRP A 243 -1.46 -16.09 -14.29
C TRP A 243 -1.07 -17.49 -14.77
N MET A 244 -0.75 -18.41 -13.84
CA MET A 244 -0.42 -19.78 -14.17
C MET A 244 -1.57 -20.51 -14.86
N GLY A 245 -2.80 -20.31 -14.36
CA GLY A 245 -4.00 -20.83 -15.01
C GLY A 245 -4.19 -20.29 -16.42
N SER A 246 -3.86 -19.01 -16.65
CA SER A 246 -3.92 -18.39 -17.98
C SER A 246 -2.88 -19.00 -18.93
N ILE A 247 -1.66 -19.30 -18.46
CA ILE A 247 -0.63 -19.99 -19.26
C ILE A 247 -1.12 -21.40 -19.64
N VAL A 248 -1.61 -22.17 -18.66
CA VAL A 248 -2.11 -23.53 -18.90
C VAL A 248 -3.30 -23.52 -19.85
N ALA A 249 -4.28 -22.63 -19.63
CA ALA A 249 -5.42 -22.46 -20.51
C ALA A 249 -4.99 -22.12 -21.94
N SER A 250 -4.01 -21.21 -22.10
CA SER A 250 -3.47 -20.83 -23.40
C SER A 250 -2.83 -22.02 -24.12
N ILE A 251 -2.05 -22.84 -23.41
CA ILE A 251 -1.42 -24.04 -23.98
C ILE A 251 -2.49 -25.05 -24.43
N LEU A 252 -3.47 -25.33 -23.59
CA LEU A 252 -4.55 -26.26 -23.91
C LEU A 252 -5.39 -25.78 -25.10
N LEU A 253 -5.79 -24.51 -25.11
CA LEU A 253 -6.53 -23.91 -26.21
C LEU A 253 -5.71 -23.83 -27.51
N PHE A 254 -4.40 -23.58 -27.41
CA PHE A 254 -3.51 -23.58 -28.57
C PHE A 254 -3.49 -24.95 -29.25
N PHE A 255 -3.40 -26.06 -28.50
CA PHE A 255 -3.41 -27.38 -29.04
C PHE A 255 -4.81 -27.83 -29.50
N ALA A 256 -5.85 -27.53 -28.75
CA ALA A 256 -7.22 -27.94 -29.05
C ALA A 256 -7.75 -27.35 -30.38
N PHE A 257 -7.36 -26.10 -30.69
CA PHE A 257 -7.82 -25.40 -31.90
C PHE A 257 -6.78 -25.36 -33.01
N ARG A 258 -5.72 -26.18 -32.92
CA ARG A 258 -4.70 -26.28 -33.96
C ARG A 258 -5.26 -26.91 -35.23
N THR A 259 -5.25 -26.18 -36.33
CA THR A 259 -5.73 -26.61 -37.63
C THR A 259 -4.59 -27.13 -38.54
N SER A 260 -4.88 -28.11 -39.38
CA SER A 260 -3.94 -28.63 -40.39
C SER A 260 -3.82 -27.65 -41.58
N ASN A 261 -2.71 -27.77 -42.33
CA ASN A 261 -2.43 -26.93 -43.50
C ASN A 261 -3.42 -27.12 -44.68
N ASN A 262 -4.05 -28.28 -44.75
CA ASN A 262 -4.97 -28.63 -45.83
C ASN A 262 -6.38 -28.10 -45.61
N VAL A 263 -6.61 -27.33 -44.53
CA VAL A 263 -7.92 -26.78 -44.18
C VAL A 263 -8.12 -25.41 -44.83
N LYS A 264 -9.30 -25.20 -45.43
CA LYS A 264 -9.68 -23.93 -46.04
C LYS A 264 -9.57 -22.76 -45.02
N ILE A 265 -9.19 -21.57 -45.48
CA ILE A 265 -9.04 -20.38 -44.66
C ILE A 265 -10.31 -20.11 -43.83
N ALA A 266 -11.49 -20.31 -44.42
CA ALA A 266 -12.76 -20.14 -43.70
C ALA A 266 -12.88 -21.00 -42.42
N HIS A 267 -12.48 -22.29 -42.51
CA HIS A 267 -12.51 -23.16 -41.35
C HIS A 267 -11.46 -22.77 -40.28
N ARG A 268 -10.31 -22.22 -40.71
CA ARG A 268 -9.27 -21.72 -39.79
C ARG A 268 -9.76 -20.48 -39.06
N LEU A 269 -10.47 -19.57 -39.75
CA LEU A 269 -11.08 -18.41 -39.13
C LEU A 269 -12.19 -18.81 -38.13
N ILE A 270 -13.05 -19.77 -38.51
CA ILE A 270 -14.06 -20.33 -37.62
C ILE A 270 -13.41 -20.94 -36.36
N ALA A 271 -12.33 -21.72 -36.52
CA ALA A 271 -11.61 -22.27 -35.40
C ALA A 271 -11.03 -21.20 -34.48
N SER A 272 -10.50 -20.10 -35.03
CA SER A 272 -10.01 -18.97 -34.25
C SER A 272 -11.12 -18.26 -33.50
N VAL A 273 -12.29 -18.04 -34.11
CA VAL A 273 -13.45 -17.46 -33.43
C VAL A 273 -13.94 -18.40 -32.31
N ALA A 274 -14.05 -19.70 -32.60
CA ALA A 274 -14.42 -20.69 -31.60
C ALA A 274 -13.42 -20.70 -30.42
N GLN A 275 -12.11 -20.61 -30.68
CA GLN A 275 -11.07 -20.52 -29.65
C GLN A 275 -11.31 -19.30 -28.73
N MET A 276 -11.70 -18.14 -29.27
CA MET A 276 -11.98 -16.93 -28.48
C MET A 276 -13.23 -17.11 -27.61
N ILE A 277 -14.30 -17.73 -28.15
CA ILE A 277 -15.52 -18.03 -27.40
C ILE A 277 -15.18 -18.98 -26.23
N PHE A 278 -14.42 -20.04 -26.51
CA PHE A 278 -13.97 -20.96 -25.45
C PHE A 278 -13.01 -20.30 -24.45
N THR A 279 -12.21 -19.34 -24.86
CA THR A 279 -11.43 -18.50 -23.93
C THR A 279 -12.34 -17.76 -22.95
N ALA A 280 -13.39 -17.12 -23.46
CA ALA A 280 -14.34 -16.40 -22.59
C ALA A 280 -15.08 -17.38 -21.65
N ILE A 281 -15.58 -18.50 -22.15
CA ILE A 281 -16.25 -19.52 -21.33
C ILE A 281 -15.30 -20.03 -20.23
N THR A 282 -14.07 -20.37 -20.57
CA THR A 282 -13.05 -20.85 -19.63
C THR A 282 -12.72 -19.81 -18.58
N ALA A 283 -12.58 -18.53 -18.97
CA ALA A 283 -12.26 -17.43 -18.07
C ALA A 283 -13.39 -17.20 -17.06
N PHE A 284 -14.64 -17.12 -17.52
CA PHE A 284 -15.78 -16.94 -16.61
C PHE A 284 -16.02 -18.17 -15.72
N ALA A 285 -16.06 -19.37 -16.29
CA ALA A 285 -16.24 -20.60 -15.52
C ALA A 285 -15.11 -20.77 -14.47
N GLY A 286 -13.85 -20.60 -14.89
CA GLY A 286 -12.69 -20.74 -14.02
C GLY A 286 -12.65 -19.70 -12.91
N SER A 287 -12.92 -18.43 -13.22
CA SER A 287 -12.86 -17.36 -12.24
C SER A 287 -13.95 -17.47 -11.18
N PHE A 288 -15.20 -17.76 -11.59
CA PHE A 288 -16.30 -17.96 -10.65
C PHE A 288 -16.06 -19.21 -9.78
N ALA A 289 -15.66 -20.33 -10.39
CA ALA A 289 -15.30 -21.52 -9.64
C ALA A 289 -14.18 -21.24 -8.62
N TYR A 290 -13.13 -20.53 -9.01
CA TYR A 290 -11.99 -20.19 -8.14
C TYR A 290 -12.40 -19.31 -6.96
N VAL A 291 -13.06 -18.17 -7.22
CA VAL A 291 -13.46 -17.23 -6.16
C VAL A 291 -14.46 -17.84 -5.20
N TYR A 292 -15.45 -18.59 -5.71
CA TYR A 292 -16.43 -19.25 -4.85
C TYR A 292 -15.88 -20.46 -4.10
N PHE A 293 -14.88 -21.15 -4.66
CA PHE A 293 -14.13 -22.17 -3.94
C PHE A 293 -13.32 -21.54 -2.78
N MET A 294 -12.61 -20.42 -3.03
CA MET A 294 -11.92 -19.69 -1.96
C MET A 294 -12.89 -19.27 -0.86
N LYS A 295 -14.05 -18.73 -1.24
CA LYS A 295 -15.07 -18.28 -0.28
C LYS A 295 -15.67 -19.44 0.51
N GLY A 296 -16.04 -20.55 -0.16
CA GLY A 296 -16.85 -21.62 0.45
C GLY A 296 -16.03 -22.73 1.09
N ALA A 297 -14.85 -23.04 0.57
CA ALA A 297 -14.00 -24.15 1.04
C ALA A 297 -12.78 -23.67 1.85
N LEU A 298 -12.30 -22.44 1.59
CA LEU A 298 -11.13 -21.88 2.26
C LEU A 298 -11.48 -20.70 3.19
N ASP A 299 -12.78 -20.44 3.40
CA ASP A 299 -13.31 -19.35 4.24
C ASP A 299 -12.73 -17.96 3.91
N PHE A 300 -12.26 -17.76 2.67
CA PHE A 300 -11.74 -16.46 2.28
C PHE A 300 -12.86 -15.42 2.26
N HIS A 301 -12.67 -14.31 2.95
CA HIS A 301 -13.70 -13.29 3.08
C HIS A 301 -13.69 -12.32 1.89
N PHE A 302 -14.71 -12.40 1.04
CA PHE A 302 -15.01 -11.44 -0.02
C PHE A 302 -16.31 -10.70 0.27
N ASP A 303 -16.28 -9.38 0.37
CA ASP A 303 -17.49 -8.56 0.51
C ASP A 303 -18.36 -8.64 -0.76
N HIS A 304 -17.73 -8.62 -1.93
CA HIS A 304 -18.39 -8.66 -3.24
C HIS A 304 -17.81 -9.74 -4.15
N PRO A 305 -18.06 -11.05 -3.89
CA PRO A 305 -17.43 -12.15 -4.64
C PRO A 305 -17.73 -12.10 -6.15
N ASN A 306 -18.94 -11.69 -6.56
CA ASN A 306 -19.26 -11.56 -7.98
C ASN A 306 -18.41 -10.51 -8.69
N ARG A 307 -18.14 -9.38 -8.02
CA ARG A 307 -17.29 -8.30 -8.58
C ARG A 307 -15.86 -8.80 -8.76
N VAL A 308 -15.32 -9.50 -7.77
CA VAL A 308 -13.99 -10.13 -7.85
C VAL A 308 -13.96 -11.17 -8.97
N SER A 309 -14.99 -12.04 -9.07
CA SER A 309 -15.06 -13.06 -10.13
C SER A 309 -15.07 -12.45 -11.53
N ILE A 310 -15.85 -11.38 -11.75
CA ILE A 310 -15.88 -10.69 -13.05
C ILE A 310 -14.52 -10.08 -13.37
N PHE A 311 -13.88 -9.40 -12.41
CA PHE A 311 -12.54 -8.82 -12.61
C PHE A 311 -11.51 -9.90 -12.97
N VAL A 312 -11.49 -11.01 -12.23
CA VAL A 312 -10.59 -12.14 -12.48
C VAL A 312 -10.89 -12.79 -13.84
N ALA A 313 -12.16 -12.88 -14.26
CA ALA A 313 -12.52 -13.37 -15.58
C ALA A 313 -11.93 -12.49 -16.69
N LEU A 314 -12.11 -11.16 -16.56
CA LEU A 314 -11.54 -10.20 -17.52
C LEU A 314 -10.00 -10.26 -17.54
N ALA A 315 -9.38 -10.44 -16.38
CA ALA A 315 -7.93 -10.61 -16.29
C ALA A 315 -7.47 -11.90 -17.01
N ILE A 316 -8.14 -13.04 -16.75
CA ILE A 316 -7.83 -14.31 -17.45
C ILE A 316 -8.02 -14.15 -18.97
N MET A 317 -9.12 -13.52 -19.43
CA MET A 317 -9.33 -13.27 -20.85
C MET A 317 -8.21 -12.42 -21.47
N GLY A 318 -7.80 -11.34 -20.79
CA GLY A 318 -6.69 -10.49 -21.24
C GLY A 318 -5.36 -11.25 -21.29
N PHE A 319 -5.02 -11.96 -20.23
CA PHE A 319 -3.77 -12.72 -20.16
C PHE A 319 -3.74 -13.88 -21.17
N VAL A 320 -4.83 -14.64 -21.29
CA VAL A 320 -4.95 -15.68 -22.33
C VAL A 320 -4.86 -15.05 -23.71
N GLY A 321 -5.51 -13.90 -23.94
CA GLY A 321 -5.41 -13.15 -25.20
C GLY A 321 -3.96 -12.80 -25.55
N LEU A 322 -3.21 -12.25 -24.61
CA LEU A 322 -1.80 -11.91 -24.78
C LEU A 322 -0.94 -13.15 -25.09
N ILE A 323 -1.11 -14.21 -24.31
CA ILE A 323 -0.32 -15.44 -24.43
C ILE A 323 -0.66 -16.19 -25.73
N LEU A 324 -1.94 -16.43 -26.01
CA LEU A 324 -2.38 -17.08 -27.25
C LEU A 324 -2.00 -16.27 -28.48
N GLY A 325 -2.24 -14.96 -28.45
CA GLY A 325 -1.87 -14.07 -29.54
C GLY A 325 -0.38 -14.17 -29.90
N THR A 326 0.48 -14.30 -28.89
CA THR A 326 1.92 -14.50 -29.09
C THR A 326 2.23 -15.93 -29.54
N MET A 327 1.58 -16.95 -28.93
CA MET A 327 1.78 -18.36 -29.27
C MET A 327 1.37 -18.68 -30.71
N THR A 328 0.40 -17.98 -31.28
CA THR A 328 0.01 -18.18 -32.69
C THR A 328 1.16 -17.93 -33.68
N TRP A 329 2.11 -17.06 -33.31
CA TRP A 329 3.30 -16.73 -34.15
C TRP A 329 4.54 -17.50 -33.74
N LEU A 330 4.87 -17.58 -32.48
CA LEU A 330 6.10 -18.16 -31.95
C LEU A 330 5.96 -19.63 -31.50
N GLY A 331 4.72 -20.13 -31.42
CA GLY A 331 4.42 -21.45 -30.89
C GLY A 331 4.82 -21.60 -29.43
N MET A 332 5.13 -22.82 -28.99
CA MET A 332 5.52 -23.10 -27.59
C MET A 332 6.81 -22.40 -27.14
N LYS A 333 7.60 -21.88 -28.06
CA LYS A 333 8.85 -21.16 -27.75
C LYS A 333 8.59 -19.84 -27.02
N SER A 334 7.36 -19.31 -27.06
CA SER A 334 6.97 -18.10 -26.34
C SER A 334 6.70 -18.34 -24.85
N VAL A 335 6.39 -19.56 -24.44
CA VAL A 335 5.98 -19.86 -23.05
C VAL A 335 7.04 -19.47 -22.02
N PRO A 336 8.35 -19.76 -22.20
CA PRO A 336 9.39 -19.32 -21.28
C PRO A 336 9.43 -17.79 -21.06
N ILE A 337 9.07 -17.00 -22.07
CA ILE A 337 9.05 -15.54 -21.97
C ILE A 337 8.02 -15.09 -20.91
N PHE A 338 6.85 -15.74 -20.88
CA PHE A 338 5.80 -15.44 -19.92
C PHE A 338 6.14 -15.87 -18.49
N PHE A 339 6.90 -16.95 -18.33
CA PHE A 339 7.45 -17.31 -17.02
C PHE A 339 8.48 -16.28 -16.53
N ILE A 340 9.40 -15.87 -17.40
CA ILE A 340 10.39 -14.84 -17.07
C ILE A 340 9.67 -13.52 -16.68
N ALA A 341 8.70 -13.09 -17.50
CA ALA A 341 7.91 -11.88 -17.21
C ALA A 341 7.21 -11.95 -15.84
N MET A 342 6.66 -13.11 -15.47
CA MET A 342 6.07 -13.34 -14.16
C MET A 342 7.09 -13.14 -13.03
N PHE A 343 8.24 -13.79 -13.11
CA PHE A 343 9.26 -13.72 -12.05
C PHE A 343 9.77 -12.30 -11.84
N PHE A 344 10.05 -11.56 -12.93
CA PHE A 344 10.45 -10.16 -12.83
C PHE A 344 9.35 -9.25 -12.26
N SER A 345 8.08 -9.62 -12.42
CA SER A 345 6.94 -8.82 -11.95
C SER A 345 6.47 -9.20 -10.55
N MET A 346 6.91 -10.31 -9.97
CA MET A 346 6.47 -10.73 -8.63
C MET A 346 6.67 -9.65 -7.57
N GLN A 347 7.81 -8.96 -7.61
CA GLN A 347 8.12 -7.90 -6.64
C GLN A 347 7.25 -6.65 -6.85
N LEU A 348 6.85 -6.38 -8.09
CA LEU A 348 5.96 -5.27 -8.44
C LEU A 348 4.51 -5.51 -7.98
N VAL A 349 4.13 -6.76 -7.82
CA VAL A 349 2.82 -7.16 -7.27
C VAL A 349 2.82 -7.14 -5.75
N MET A 350 3.97 -7.47 -5.13
CA MET A 350 4.10 -7.68 -3.68
C MET A 350 4.46 -6.39 -2.92
N LEU A 351 5.37 -5.58 -3.48
CA LEU A 351 5.91 -4.40 -2.82
C LEU A 351 5.20 -3.12 -3.30
N PRO A 352 5.01 -2.13 -2.42
CA PRO A 352 4.60 -0.79 -2.85
C PRO A 352 5.68 -0.18 -3.73
N LYS A 353 5.27 0.70 -4.66
CA LYS A 353 6.17 1.36 -5.62
C LYS A 353 7.39 1.99 -4.94
N GLN A 354 7.19 2.63 -3.79
CA GLN A 354 8.21 3.35 -3.02
C GLN A 354 9.25 2.44 -2.34
N MET A 355 9.00 1.14 -2.27
CA MET A 355 9.96 0.15 -1.74
C MET A 355 10.78 -0.52 -2.83
N LEU A 356 10.45 -0.26 -4.09
CA LEU A 356 11.21 -0.79 -5.23
C LEU A 356 12.47 0.05 -5.47
N PRO A 357 13.53 -0.53 -6.05
CA PRO A 357 14.67 0.26 -6.54
C PRO A 357 14.22 1.33 -7.54
N GLU A 358 14.93 2.46 -7.58
CA GLU A 358 14.57 3.63 -8.41
C GLU A 358 14.33 3.28 -9.88
N PHE A 359 15.15 2.36 -10.44
CA PHE A 359 14.98 1.88 -11.80
C PHE A 359 13.60 1.26 -12.03
N TYR A 360 13.13 0.43 -11.09
CA TYR A 360 11.81 -0.20 -11.19
C TYR A 360 10.68 0.82 -11.02
N GLN A 361 10.82 1.77 -10.09
CA GLN A 361 9.83 2.82 -9.88
C GLN A 361 9.63 3.67 -11.12
N LYS A 362 10.74 4.05 -11.80
CA LYS A 362 10.77 5.04 -12.86
C LYS A 362 10.46 4.48 -14.24
N TYR A 363 10.90 3.23 -14.50
CA TYR A 363 10.89 2.68 -15.86
C TYR A 363 10.05 1.41 -16.02
N ILE A 364 9.65 0.74 -14.93
CA ILE A 364 8.99 -0.57 -15.03
C ILE A 364 7.57 -0.54 -14.47
N TYR A 365 7.37 0.04 -13.28
CA TYR A 365 6.12 -0.09 -12.51
C TYR A 365 4.91 0.43 -13.28
N ASP A 366 4.99 1.63 -13.86
CA ASP A 366 3.84 2.34 -14.42
C ASP A 366 3.26 1.70 -15.70
N TRP A 367 4.02 0.86 -16.40
CA TRP A 367 3.51 0.13 -17.56
C TRP A 367 3.36 -1.38 -17.33
N ASN A 368 3.76 -1.88 -16.14
CA ASN A 368 3.73 -3.31 -15.86
C ASN A 368 2.29 -3.82 -15.63
N PRO A 369 1.82 -4.79 -16.45
CA PRO A 369 0.45 -5.28 -16.38
C PRO A 369 0.10 -5.98 -15.06
N PHE A 370 1.08 -6.56 -14.40
CA PHE A 370 0.86 -7.31 -13.17
C PHE A 370 0.75 -6.37 -11.96
N ALA A 371 1.49 -5.26 -11.97
CA ALA A 371 1.33 -4.19 -10.98
C ALA A 371 -0.09 -3.58 -11.07
N HIS A 372 -0.55 -3.26 -12.27
CA HIS A 372 -1.90 -2.75 -12.52
C HIS A 372 -3.00 -3.75 -12.09
N TYR A 373 -2.83 -5.05 -12.44
CA TYR A 373 -3.73 -6.09 -11.98
C TYR A 373 -3.82 -6.15 -10.46
N SER A 374 -2.67 -6.15 -9.78
CA SER A 374 -2.59 -6.22 -8.32
C SER A 374 -3.26 -5.03 -7.64
N THR A 375 -3.00 -3.82 -8.12
CA THR A 375 -3.61 -2.59 -7.60
C THR A 375 -5.13 -2.62 -7.74
N SER A 376 -5.65 -2.91 -8.93
CA SER A 376 -7.11 -2.97 -9.13
C SER A 376 -7.77 -4.09 -8.33
N LEU A 377 -7.12 -5.23 -8.17
CA LEU A 377 -7.67 -6.32 -7.34
C LEU A 377 -7.71 -5.94 -5.85
N LYS A 378 -6.69 -5.25 -5.33
CA LYS A 378 -6.69 -4.70 -3.96
C LYS A 378 -7.82 -3.70 -3.75
N GLU A 379 -7.99 -2.76 -4.68
CA GLU A 379 -9.06 -1.76 -4.65
C GLU A 379 -10.44 -2.42 -4.57
N ILE A 380 -10.65 -3.51 -5.32
CA ILE A 380 -11.93 -4.24 -5.31
C ILE A 380 -12.13 -5.02 -4.01
N ILE A 381 -11.10 -5.68 -3.48
CA ILE A 381 -11.21 -6.55 -2.29
C ILE A 381 -11.27 -5.72 -1.00
N TYR A 382 -10.40 -4.71 -0.85
CA TYR A 382 -10.20 -4.02 0.43
C TYR A 382 -10.82 -2.62 0.48
N MET A 383 -10.97 -1.94 -0.68
CA MET A 383 -11.45 -0.55 -0.72
C MET A 383 -12.87 -0.44 -1.29
N ASN A 384 -13.52 -1.57 -1.54
CA ASN A 384 -14.89 -1.65 -2.07
C ASN A 384 -15.11 -0.88 -3.39
N HIS A 385 -14.06 -0.73 -4.21
CA HIS A 385 -14.19 -0.07 -5.50
C HIS A 385 -15.06 -0.86 -6.47
N HIS A 386 -15.79 -0.14 -7.30
CA HIS A 386 -16.56 -0.72 -8.40
C HIS A 386 -15.66 -1.05 -9.59
N LEU A 387 -16.17 -1.93 -10.48
CA LEU A 387 -15.51 -2.16 -11.76
C LEU A 387 -15.71 -0.93 -12.64
N GLU A 388 -14.63 -0.21 -12.90
CA GLU A 388 -14.62 0.99 -13.74
C GLU A 388 -13.66 0.82 -14.91
N LEU A 389 -13.88 1.55 -15.98
CA LEU A 389 -12.97 1.60 -17.13
C LEU A 389 -11.74 2.44 -16.81
N ASN A 390 -10.89 1.90 -15.93
CA ASN A 390 -9.60 2.48 -15.55
C ASN A 390 -8.46 1.98 -16.46
N THR A 391 -7.23 2.41 -16.18
CA THR A 391 -6.03 2.01 -16.93
C THR A 391 -5.87 0.49 -17.01
N THR A 392 -6.14 -0.24 -15.92
CA THR A 392 -6.05 -1.70 -15.87
C THR A 392 -7.05 -2.34 -16.83
N MET A 393 -8.31 -1.86 -16.84
CA MET A 393 -9.33 -2.40 -17.73
C MET A 393 -9.00 -2.15 -19.19
N TRP A 394 -8.54 -0.96 -19.56
CA TRP A 394 -8.12 -0.66 -20.93
C TRP A 394 -6.94 -1.51 -21.37
N MET A 395 -6.00 -1.79 -20.48
CA MET A 395 -4.88 -2.67 -20.74
C MET A 395 -5.34 -4.12 -20.98
N LEU A 396 -6.23 -4.66 -20.13
CA LEU A 396 -6.78 -6.01 -20.32
C LEU A 396 -7.60 -6.12 -21.61
N ILE A 397 -8.40 -5.12 -21.94
CA ILE A 397 -9.12 -5.02 -23.21
C ILE A 397 -8.13 -4.99 -24.38
N GLY A 398 -7.05 -4.23 -24.27
CA GLY A 398 -5.98 -4.20 -25.26
C GLY A 398 -5.35 -5.57 -25.51
N PHE A 399 -5.10 -6.35 -24.46
CA PHE A 399 -4.61 -7.72 -24.57
C PHE A 399 -5.62 -8.66 -25.22
N MET A 400 -6.91 -8.52 -24.90
CA MET A 400 -7.99 -9.29 -25.58
C MET A 400 -8.02 -8.96 -27.08
N ILE A 401 -8.01 -7.69 -27.44
CA ILE A 401 -7.99 -7.24 -28.84
C ILE A 401 -6.76 -7.76 -29.54
N PHE A 402 -5.57 -7.65 -28.92
CA PHE A 402 -4.33 -8.20 -29.47
C PHE A 402 -4.47 -9.71 -29.73
N GLY A 403 -5.02 -10.48 -28.79
CA GLY A 403 -5.25 -11.90 -28.95
C GLY A 403 -6.18 -12.24 -30.12
N VAL A 404 -7.29 -11.52 -30.22
CA VAL A 404 -8.28 -11.64 -31.31
C VAL A 404 -7.64 -11.35 -32.65
N VAL A 405 -7.06 -10.17 -32.80
CA VAL A 405 -6.45 -9.71 -34.07
C VAL A 405 -5.31 -10.61 -34.48
N SER A 406 -4.42 -10.97 -33.55
CA SER A 406 -3.27 -11.84 -33.77
C SER A 406 -3.69 -13.23 -34.24
N SER A 407 -4.70 -13.84 -33.59
CA SER A 407 -5.21 -15.17 -33.94
C SER A 407 -5.90 -15.19 -35.31
N LEU A 408 -6.70 -14.16 -35.63
CA LEU A 408 -7.34 -14.02 -36.95
C LEU A 408 -6.31 -13.79 -38.06
N LEU A 409 -5.34 -12.91 -37.84
CA LEU A 409 -4.27 -12.65 -38.80
C LEU A 409 -3.43 -13.92 -39.03
N ALA A 410 -3.09 -14.64 -37.96
CA ALA A 410 -2.34 -15.90 -38.09
C ALA A 410 -3.17 -16.95 -38.85
N ALA A 411 -4.48 -17.05 -38.62
CA ALA A 411 -5.37 -17.93 -39.34
C ALA A 411 -5.43 -17.61 -40.85
N ALA A 412 -5.38 -16.31 -41.22
CA ALA A 412 -5.42 -15.86 -42.61
C ALA A 412 -4.06 -15.99 -43.32
N LEU A 413 -2.99 -15.52 -42.65
CA LEU A 413 -1.69 -15.27 -43.32
C LEU A 413 -0.64 -16.36 -43.14
N ARG A 414 -0.69 -17.12 -42.04
CA ARG A 414 0.39 -18.05 -41.69
C ARG A 414 0.38 -19.29 -42.62
N LYS A 415 1.41 -19.42 -43.42
CA LYS A 415 1.71 -20.70 -44.15
C LYS A 415 2.30 -21.69 -43.15
N HIS A 416 1.58 -22.75 -42.84
CA HIS A 416 2.11 -23.80 -41.95
C HIS A 416 3.14 -24.64 -42.70
N SER A 417 4.30 -24.83 -42.08
CA SER A 417 5.30 -25.77 -42.60
C SER A 417 4.77 -27.22 -42.50
N ASN A 418 4.97 -28.01 -43.54
CA ASN A 418 4.53 -29.43 -43.63
C ASN A 418 5.29 -30.40 -42.70
N LYS A 419 6.11 -29.89 -41.78
CA LYS A 419 6.76 -30.75 -40.79
C LYS A 419 5.74 -31.12 -39.69
N ARG A 420 5.13 -32.30 -39.80
CA ARG A 420 4.51 -33.04 -38.70
C ARG A 420 5.54 -33.14 -37.57
N THR A 421 5.35 -32.43 -36.50
CA THR A 421 5.94 -32.83 -35.22
C THR A 421 4.99 -33.88 -34.67
N GLU A 422 5.28 -35.14 -34.98
CA GLU A 422 4.67 -36.27 -34.27
C GLU A 422 5.06 -36.12 -32.80
N ILE A 423 4.05 -36.05 -31.95
CA ILE A 423 4.25 -36.23 -30.51
C ILE A 423 4.52 -37.72 -30.37
N PRO A 424 5.66 -38.15 -29.80
CA PRO A 424 5.82 -39.56 -29.43
C PRO A 424 4.72 -39.93 -28.44
N ALA A 425 4.06 -41.04 -28.69
CA ALA A 425 3.06 -41.63 -27.80
C ALA A 425 3.63 -41.96 -26.42
#